data_b4835ff80bb2f98ec4f4d5f325a6727a
#
_entry.id   b4835ff80bb2f98ec4f4d5f325a6727a
#
_cell.length_a   1.000
_cell.length_b   1.000
_cell.length_c   1.000
_cell.angle_alpha   90.00
_cell.angle_beta   90.00
_cell.angle_gamma   90.00
#
_symmetry.space_group_name_H-M   'P 1'
#
loop_
_entity.id
_entity.type
_entity.pdbx_description
1 polymer ?
#
loop_
_entity_poly.entity_id
_entity_poly.type
_entity_poly.pdbx_seq_one_letter_code
_entity_poly.pdbx_strand_id
1 'polypeptide(L)'
;MIISNRGRSNWSKCKRAAATLFILLFALVIARAQSIGASVKTWREIKAADEAAQALANPNVTARERVRVAQIYHQLVRDNPQSVPAQNALAGFLWKNGEAEAAVEHWRIAQGMEPANAETANSLGGAYLGLGRVPAAAEQFRLAIHSEAANPLYHFNLANVEFVLRHDLTAAWKIDSAELLQRALFEFREASRLAPMNLEYARAYAEAFYGMPNPAWEDAEIAWQHYLELSTDRNFAYLQLARVSLKRHKKAEALSFLDKVSDFSYSDVKEKLRKQVEAL
;
A
#
# COMPACT_ATOMS: atom_id res chain seq x y z
N MET A 1 -71.48 7.35 33.29
CA MET A 1 -70.01 7.32 33.43
C MET A 1 -69.49 6.35 32.39
N ILE A 2 -69.14 6.87 31.16
CA ILE A 2 -68.70 6.06 30.02
C ILE A 2 -67.17 6.23 29.97
N ILE A 3 -66.44 5.29 30.52
CA ILE A 3 -64.98 5.28 30.43
C ILE A 3 -64.61 4.70 29.07
N SER A 4 -64.03 5.55 28.25
CA SER A 4 -63.72 5.35 26.85
C SER A 4 -62.83 4.13 26.59
N ASN A 5 -63.29 3.28 25.71
CA ASN A 5 -62.62 2.07 25.20
C ASN A 5 -61.41 2.36 24.28
N ARG A 6 -61.02 3.64 24.09
CA ARG A 6 -59.90 4.09 23.23
C ARG A 6 -58.50 3.82 23.84
N GLY A 7 -58.37 3.77 25.18
CA GLY A 7 -57.06 3.58 25.83
C GLY A 7 -56.50 2.15 25.72
N ARG A 8 -57.41 1.14 25.70
CA ARG A 8 -56.99 -0.29 25.64
C ARG A 8 -56.48 -0.72 24.25
N SER A 9 -57.00 -0.11 23.18
CA SER A 9 -56.60 -0.42 21.81
C SER A 9 -55.21 0.13 21.47
N ASN A 10 -54.84 1.30 22.00
CA ASN A 10 -53.50 1.88 21.79
C ASN A 10 -52.42 1.14 22.56
N TRP A 11 -52.72 0.67 23.78
CA TRP A 11 -51.77 -0.06 24.61
C TRP A 11 -51.40 -1.44 24.04
N SER A 12 -52.37 -2.12 23.43
CA SER A 12 -52.15 -3.39 22.72
C SER A 12 -51.33 -3.23 21.44
N LYS A 13 -51.50 -2.11 20.71
CA LYS A 13 -50.71 -1.76 19.53
C LYS A 13 -49.24 -1.43 19.92
N CYS A 14 -49.05 -0.68 20.99
CA CYS A 14 -47.70 -0.37 21.52
C CYS A 14 -46.95 -1.63 21.98
N LYS A 15 -47.64 -2.57 22.65
CA LYS A 15 -47.03 -3.86 23.06
C LYS A 15 -46.66 -4.72 21.87
N ARG A 16 -47.48 -4.76 20.80
CA ARG A 16 -47.15 -5.50 19.58
C ARG A 16 -45.98 -4.85 18.84
N ALA A 17 -45.96 -3.53 18.72
CA ALA A 17 -44.83 -2.80 18.11
C ALA A 17 -43.51 -3.03 18.87
N ALA A 18 -43.54 -2.97 20.21
CA ALA A 18 -42.36 -3.24 21.04
C ALA A 18 -41.90 -4.71 20.91
N ALA A 19 -42.81 -5.67 20.87
CA ALA A 19 -42.47 -7.08 20.67
C ALA A 19 -41.87 -7.33 19.28
N THR A 20 -42.41 -6.68 18.22
CA THR A 20 -41.87 -6.77 16.86
C THR A 20 -40.46 -6.15 16.78
N LEU A 21 -40.27 -5.00 17.40
CA LEU A 21 -38.96 -4.35 17.46
C LEU A 21 -37.93 -5.22 18.20
N PHE A 22 -38.31 -5.84 19.30
CA PHE A 22 -37.46 -6.75 20.06
C PHE A 22 -37.06 -7.99 19.25
N ILE A 23 -38.00 -8.58 18.49
CA ILE A 23 -37.72 -9.72 17.61
C ILE A 23 -36.77 -9.32 16.48
N LEU A 24 -36.94 -8.14 15.88
CA LEU A 24 -36.05 -7.63 14.83
C LEU A 24 -34.64 -7.37 15.36
N LEU A 25 -34.51 -6.75 16.54
CA LEU A 25 -33.22 -6.51 17.18
C LEU A 25 -32.50 -7.82 17.54
N PHE A 26 -33.27 -8.80 18.08
CA PHE A 26 -32.73 -10.12 18.41
C PHE A 26 -32.28 -10.90 17.17
N ALA A 27 -33.06 -10.85 16.06
CA ALA A 27 -32.68 -11.42 14.78
C ALA A 27 -31.40 -10.77 14.20
N LEU A 28 -31.25 -9.45 14.36
CA LEU A 28 -30.06 -8.69 13.94
C LEU A 28 -28.82 -9.10 14.75
N VAL A 29 -28.98 -9.31 16.06
CA VAL A 29 -27.89 -9.78 16.94
C VAL A 29 -27.46 -11.20 16.56
N ILE A 30 -28.41 -12.10 16.29
CA ILE A 30 -28.11 -13.47 15.84
C ILE A 30 -27.41 -13.46 14.49
N ALA A 31 -27.89 -12.68 13.51
CA ALA A 31 -27.29 -12.56 12.20
C ALA A 31 -25.85 -12.03 12.30
N ARG A 32 -25.59 -11.04 13.17
CA ARG A 32 -24.26 -10.50 13.41
C ARG A 32 -23.33 -11.50 14.10
N ALA A 33 -23.83 -12.28 15.05
CA ALA A 33 -23.06 -13.34 15.71
C ALA A 33 -22.70 -14.48 14.74
N GLN A 34 -23.62 -14.86 13.84
CA GLN A 34 -23.37 -15.84 12.79
C GLN A 34 -22.34 -15.33 11.76
N SER A 35 -22.43 -14.05 11.37
CA SER A 35 -21.47 -13.40 10.48
C SER A 35 -20.06 -13.37 11.10
N ILE A 36 -19.93 -13.04 12.39
CA ILE A 36 -18.65 -13.07 13.10
C ILE A 36 -18.10 -14.50 13.16
N GLY A 37 -18.94 -15.48 13.47
CA GLY A 37 -18.54 -16.89 13.52
C GLY A 37 -18.05 -17.42 12.17
N ALA A 38 -18.74 -17.06 11.09
CA ALA A 38 -18.34 -17.40 9.72
C ALA A 38 -16.99 -16.72 9.35
N SER A 39 -16.83 -15.44 9.71
CA SER A 39 -15.58 -14.72 9.48
C SER A 39 -14.39 -15.36 10.20
N VAL A 40 -14.54 -15.74 11.47
CA VAL A 40 -13.50 -16.42 12.26
C VAL A 40 -13.14 -17.77 11.65
N LYS A 41 -14.13 -18.53 11.17
CA LYS A 41 -13.90 -19.82 10.49
C LYS A 41 -13.05 -19.59 9.22
N THR A 42 -13.47 -18.66 8.38
CA THR A 42 -12.75 -18.34 7.12
C THR A 42 -11.30 -17.90 7.39
N TRP A 43 -11.04 -17.08 8.40
CA TRP A 43 -9.69 -16.69 8.79
C TRP A 43 -8.81 -17.88 9.22
N ARG A 44 -9.37 -18.85 9.95
CA ARG A 44 -8.65 -20.08 10.32
C ARG A 44 -8.32 -20.93 9.09
N GLU A 45 -9.23 -21.02 8.15
CA GLU A 45 -9.05 -21.75 6.90
C GLU A 45 -7.99 -21.07 6.00
N ILE A 46 -8.00 -19.73 5.89
CA ILE A 46 -6.96 -18.96 5.19
C ILE A 46 -5.59 -19.21 5.83
N LYS A 47 -5.49 -19.09 7.14
CA LYS A 47 -4.22 -19.33 7.85
C LYS A 47 -3.68 -20.75 7.61
N ALA A 48 -4.52 -21.75 7.63
CA ALA A 48 -4.13 -23.13 7.34
C ALA A 48 -3.67 -23.31 5.88
N ALA A 49 -4.32 -22.63 4.93
CA ALA A 49 -3.91 -22.61 3.53
C ALA A 49 -2.54 -21.92 3.34
N ASP A 50 -2.31 -20.79 4.02
CA ASP A 50 -1.04 -20.07 3.97
C ASP A 50 0.10 -20.87 4.62
N GLU A 51 -0.15 -21.54 5.74
CA GLU A 51 0.81 -22.46 6.37
C GLU A 51 1.18 -23.60 5.42
N ALA A 52 0.20 -24.19 4.71
CA ALA A 52 0.46 -25.19 3.70
C ALA A 52 1.26 -24.63 2.50
N ALA A 53 0.98 -23.38 2.10
CA ALA A 53 1.71 -22.72 1.03
C ALA A 53 3.17 -22.38 1.40
N GLN A 54 3.47 -22.12 2.67
CA GLN A 54 4.85 -21.91 3.14
C GLN A 54 5.74 -23.13 2.88
N ALA A 55 5.17 -24.34 2.96
CA ALA A 55 5.90 -25.55 2.64
C ALA A 55 6.37 -25.62 1.19
N LEU A 56 5.73 -24.88 0.27
CA LEU A 56 6.13 -24.79 -1.14
C LEU A 56 7.44 -24.02 -1.36
N ALA A 57 7.93 -23.29 -0.36
CA ALA A 57 9.25 -22.64 -0.40
C ALA A 57 10.42 -23.67 -0.36
N ASN A 58 10.15 -24.90 0.04
CA ASN A 58 11.15 -25.96 0.00
C ASN A 58 11.51 -26.29 -1.47
N PRO A 59 12.80 -26.28 -1.85
CA PRO A 59 13.22 -26.58 -3.22
C PRO A 59 12.89 -28.00 -3.69
N ASN A 60 12.68 -28.94 -2.75
CA ASN A 60 12.34 -30.33 -3.04
C ASN A 60 10.83 -30.60 -3.13
N VAL A 61 10.00 -29.55 -3.12
CA VAL A 61 8.54 -29.69 -3.20
C VAL A 61 8.13 -30.34 -4.52
N THR A 62 7.28 -31.35 -4.45
CA THR A 62 6.78 -32.08 -5.59
C THR A 62 5.65 -31.35 -6.31
N ALA A 63 5.45 -31.64 -7.60
CA ALA A 63 4.30 -31.11 -8.35
C ALA A 63 2.96 -31.51 -7.68
N ARG A 64 2.88 -32.69 -7.07
CA ARG A 64 1.68 -33.18 -6.37
C ARG A 64 1.36 -32.32 -5.14
N GLU A 65 2.38 -31.89 -4.39
CA GLU A 65 2.19 -30.98 -3.24
C GLU A 65 1.71 -29.60 -3.69
N ARG A 66 2.25 -29.05 -4.78
CA ARG A 66 1.77 -27.79 -5.36
C ARG A 66 0.30 -27.86 -5.73
N VAL A 67 -0.11 -28.93 -6.44
CA VAL A 67 -1.51 -29.18 -6.80
C VAL A 67 -2.40 -29.28 -5.57
N ARG A 68 -1.95 -29.98 -4.52
CA ARG A 68 -2.71 -30.11 -3.27
C ARG A 68 -2.95 -28.76 -2.61
N VAL A 69 -1.93 -27.90 -2.52
CA VAL A 69 -2.06 -26.56 -1.94
C VAL A 69 -3.01 -25.71 -2.80
N ALA A 70 -2.90 -25.74 -4.13
CA ALA A 70 -3.84 -25.06 -5.01
C ALA A 70 -5.29 -25.51 -4.75
N GLN A 71 -5.53 -26.81 -4.58
CA GLN A 71 -6.86 -27.34 -4.26
C GLN A 71 -7.40 -26.81 -2.93
N ILE A 72 -6.54 -26.60 -1.91
CA ILE A 72 -6.97 -26.01 -0.62
C ILE A 72 -7.53 -24.58 -0.84
N TYR A 73 -6.81 -23.72 -1.59
CA TYR A 73 -7.29 -22.35 -1.86
C TYR A 73 -8.56 -22.34 -2.71
N HIS A 74 -8.66 -23.20 -3.73
CA HIS A 74 -9.88 -23.32 -4.51
C HIS A 74 -11.06 -23.82 -3.67
N GLN A 75 -10.82 -24.77 -2.74
CA GLN A 75 -11.86 -25.23 -1.82
C GLN A 75 -12.30 -24.12 -0.87
N LEU A 76 -11.35 -23.34 -0.33
CA LEU A 76 -11.62 -22.19 0.52
C LEU A 76 -12.62 -21.22 -0.13
N VAL A 77 -12.42 -20.89 -1.42
CA VAL A 77 -13.33 -20.01 -2.16
C VAL A 77 -14.67 -20.69 -2.46
N ARG A 78 -14.69 -21.99 -2.78
CA ARG A 78 -15.96 -22.73 -2.97
C ARG A 78 -16.81 -22.76 -1.71
N ASP A 79 -16.18 -22.93 -0.54
CA ASP A 79 -16.87 -22.98 0.75
C ASP A 79 -17.28 -21.57 1.25
N ASN A 80 -16.61 -20.53 0.76
CA ASN A 80 -16.81 -19.13 1.16
C ASN A 80 -16.91 -18.20 -0.06
N PRO A 81 -17.88 -18.39 -0.98
CA PRO A 81 -17.91 -17.72 -2.28
C PRO A 81 -18.09 -16.20 -2.19
N GLN A 82 -18.68 -15.70 -1.12
CA GLN A 82 -18.92 -14.27 -0.86
C GLN A 82 -17.89 -13.66 0.13
N SER A 83 -16.77 -14.33 0.35
CA SER A 83 -15.73 -13.87 1.26
C SER A 83 -14.63 -13.15 0.52
N VAL A 84 -14.52 -11.83 0.71
CA VAL A 84 -13.40 -11.01 0.17
C VAL A 84 -12.04 -11.54 0.64
N PRO A 85 -11.82 -11.86 1.93
CA PRO A 85 -10.56 -12.46 2.36
C PRO A 85 -10.23 -13.79 1.66
N ALA A 86 -11.21 -14.65 1.39
CA ALA A 86 -10.97 -15.92 0.70
C ALA A 86 -10.56 -15.70 -0.78
N GLN A 87 -11.23 -14.76 -1.47
CA GLN A 87 -10.88 -14.37 -2.84
C GLN A 87 -9.46 -13.76 -2.89
N ASN A 88 -9.14 -12.86 -1.96
CA ASN A 88 -7.82 -12.25 -1.87
C ASN A 88 -6.72 -13.29 -1.60
N ALA A 89 -6.98 -14.27 -0.72
CA ALA A 89 -6.02 -15.34 -0.41
C ALA A 89 -5.74 -16.22 -1.64
N LEU A 90 -6.78 -16.65 -2.36
CA LEU A 90 -6.61 -17.40 -3.61
C LEU A 90 -5.87 -16.58 -4.66
N ALA A 91 -6.25 -15.31 -4.85
CA ALA A 91 -5.59 -14.42 -5.80
C ALA A 91 -4.09 -14.24 -5.49
N GLY A 92 -3.75 -14.02 -4.22
CA GLY A 92 -2.35 -13.92 -3.78
C GLY A 92 -1.56 -15.21 -4.01
N PHE A 93 -2.18 -16.36 -3.78
CA PHE A 93 -1.58 -17.67 -4.10
C PHE A 93 -1.34 -17.84 -5.60
N LEU A 94 -2.33 -17.57 -6.44
CA LEU A 94 -2.22 -17.66 -7.90
C LEU A 94 -1.13 -16.72 -8.44
N TRP A 95 -1.08 -15.48 -7.93
CA TRP A 95 -0.04 -14.50 -8.29
C TRP A 95 1.38 -15.03 -8.02
N LYS A 96 1.61 -15.56 -6.82
CA LYS A 96 2.91 -16.15 -6.44
C LYS A 96 3.31 -17.36 -7.29
N ASN A 97 2.34 -18.03 -7.88
CA ASN A 97 2.58 -19.18 -8.77
C ASN A 97 2.64 -18.81 -10.26
N GLY A 98 2.59 -17.51 -10.60
CA GLY A 98 2.70 -17.03 -11.98
C GLY A 98 1.37 -17.05 -12.76
N GLU A 99 0.26 -17.37 -12.11
CA GLU A 99 -1.09 -17.38 -12.72
C GLU A 99 -1.71 -15.97 -12.63
N ALA A 100 -1.03 -15.00 -13.25
CA ALA A 100 -1.29 -13.57 -13.06
C ALA A 100 -2.71 -13.15 -13.48
N GLU A 101 -3.23 -13.60 -14.61
CA GLU A 101 -4.57 -13.23 -15.06
C GLU A 101 -5.67 -13.85 -14.18
N ALA A 102 -5.49 -15.08 -13.73
CA ALA A 102 -6.40 -15.71 -12.78
C ALA A 102 -6.41 -14.99 -11.43
N ALA A 103 -5.24 -14.55 -10.95
CA ALA A 103 -5.13 -13.74 -9.74
C ALA A 103 -5.91 -12.41 -9.87
N VAL A 104 -5.74 -11.70 -10.98
CA VAL A 104 -6.47 -10.46 -11.26
C VAL A 104 -7.97 -10.69 -11.25
N GLU A 105 -8.46 -11.79 -11.83
CA GLU A 105 -9.90 -12.09 -11.84
C GLU A 105 -10.45 -12.28 -10.43
N HIS A 106 -9.76 -13.02 -9.56
CA HIS A 106 -10.19 -13.20 -8.17
C HIS A 106 -10.14 -11.88 -7.37
N TRP A 107 -9.12 -11.03 -7.57
CA TRP A 107 -9.12 -9.69 -6.95
C TRP A 107 -10.24 -8.80 -7.49
N ARG A 108 -10.61 -8.88 -8.78
CA ARG A 108 -11.75 -8.17 -9.34
C ARG A 108 -13.08 -8.64 -8.74
N ILE A 109 -13.24 -9.96 -8.53
CA ILE A 109 -14.40 -10.51 -7.82
C ILE A 109 -14.45 -9.93 -6.39
N ALA A 110 -13.34 -9.95 -5.67
CA ALA A 110 -13.24 -9.36 -4.32
C ALA A 110 -13.60 -7.86 -4.32
N GLN A 111 -13.07 -7.09 -5.28
CA GLN A 111 -13.38 -5.66 -5.43
C GLN A 111 -14.85 -5.42 -5.78
N GLY A 112 -15.49 -6.31 -6.56
CA GLY A 112 -16.91 -6.23 -6.85
C GLY A 112 -17.79 -6.42 -5.60
N MET A 113 -17.34 -7.21 -4.63
CA MET A 113 -18.03 -7.41 -3.34
C MET A 113 -17.82 -6.23 -2.38
N GLU A 114 -16.58 -5.74 -2.27
CA GLU A 114 -16.20 -4.63 -1.41
C GLU A 114 -15.37 -3.61 -2.21
N PRO A 115 -16.01 -2.67 -2.94
CA PRO A 115 -15.31 -1.71 -3.79
C PRO A 115 -14.34 -0.79 -3.05
N ALA A 116 -14.57 -0.55 -1.75
CA ALA A 116 -13.72 0.28 -0.90
C ALA A 116 -12.68 -0.52 -0.09
N ASN A 117 -12.43 -1.79 -0.43
CA ASN A 117 -11.40 -2.58 0.23
C ASN A 117 -10.01 -2.16 -0.26
N ALA A 118 -9.27 -1.45 0.60
CA ALA A 118 -7.97 -0.86 0.27
C ALA A 118 -6.92 -1.93 -0.06
N GLU A 119 -6.90 -3.05 0.67
CA GLU A 119 -5.96 -4.16 0.45
C GLU A 119 -6.17 -4.81 -0.93
N THR A 120 -7.44 -5.06 -1.30
CA THR A 120 -7.79 -5.59 -2.62
C THR A 120 -7.37 -4.64 -3.73
N ALA A 121 -7.66 -3.34 -3.58
CA ALA A 121 -7.25 -2.33 -4.55
C ALA A 121 -5.72 -2.27 -4.68
N ASN A 122 -4.98 -2.24 -3.57
CA ASN A 122 -3.52 -2.24 -3.60
C ASN A 122 -2.96 -3.51 -4.29
N SER A 123 -3.53 -4.68 -4.02
CA SER A 123 -3.11 -5.94 -4.63
C SER A 123 -3.37 -5.96 -6.14
N LEU A 124 -4.54 -5.48 -6.58
CA LEU A 124 -4.86 -5.27 -8.00
C LEU A 124 -3.90 -4.28 -8.66
N GLY A 125 -3.56 -3.18 -7.98
CA GLY A 125 -2.57 -2.22 -8.44
C GLY A 125 -1.23 -2.89 -8.73
N GLY A 126 -0.71 -3.67 -7.79
CA GLY A 126 0.52 -4.43 -7.94
C GLY A 126 0.45 -5.46 -9.09
N ALA A 127 -0.67 -6.16 -9.22
CA ALA A 127 -0.88 -7.12 -10.30
C ALA A 127 -0.94 -6.45 -11.68
N TYR A 128 -1.67 -5.34 -11.82
CA TYR A 128 -1.70 -4.58 -13.07
C TYR A 128 -0.33 -4.03 -13.44
N LEU A 129 0.45 -3.58 -12.43
CA LEU A 129 1.83 -3.14 -12.66
C LEU A 129 2.69 -4.27 -13.20
N GLY A 130 2.64 -5.46 -12.59
CA GLY A 130 3.37 -6.64 -13.05
C GLY A 130 2.96 -7.11 -14.46
N LEU A 131 1.74 -6.80 -14.89
CA LEU A 131 1.23 -7.05 -16.25
C LEU A 131 1.49 -5.88 -17.23
N GLY A 132 2.20 -4.83 -16.82
CA GLY A 132 2.46 -3.65 -17.65
C GLY A 132 1.25 -2.75 -17.88
N ARG A 133 0.17 -2.93 -17.12
CA ARG A 133 -1.07 -2.13 -17.22
C ARG A 133 -0.96 -0.90 -16.31
N VAL A 134 0.02 -0.04 -16.59
CA VAL A 134 0.46 1.07 -15.72
C VAL A 134 -0.67 2.03 -15.33
N PRO A 135 -1.53 2.53 -16.26
CA PRO A 135 -2.63 3.43 -15.86
C PRO A 135 -3.63 2.75 -14.92
N ALA A 136 -3.97 1.49 -15.17
CA ALA A 136 -4.88 0.74 -14.30
C ALA A 136 -4.27 0.52 -12.91
N ALA A 137 -2.95 0.27 -12.83
CA ALA A 137 -2.25 0.14 -11.55
C ALA A 137 -2.34 1.42 -10.72
N ALA A 138 -2.04 2.58 -11.33
CA ALA A 138 -2.11 3.87 -10.65
C ALA A 138 -3.53 4.19 -10.14
N GLU A 139 -4.58 3.89 -10.93
CA GLU A 139 -5.97 4.07 -10.49
C GLU A 139 -6.29 3.18 -9.27
N GLN A 140 -5.82 1.94 -9.25
CA GLN A 140 -6.04 1.05 -8.12
C GLN A 140 -5.31 1.51 -6.86
N PHE A 141 -4.06 2.00 -6.97
CA PHE A 141 -3.35 2.59 -5.82
C PHE A 141 -4.03 3.86 -5.30
N ARG A 142 -4.59 4.72 -6.18
CA ARG A 142 -5.40 5.87 -5.77
C ARG A 142 -6.66 5.43 -5.01
N LEU A 143 -7.32 4.38 -5.47
CA LEU A 143 -8.48 3.82 -4.78
C LEU A 143 -8.09 3.30 -3.39
N ALA A 144 -6.94 2.63 -3.25
CA ALA A 144 -6.44 2.17 -1.96
C ALA A 144 -6.19 3.35 -1.00
N ILE A 145 -5.56 4.43 -1.45
CA ILE A 145 -5.35 5.65 -0.67
C ILE A 145 -6.69 6.29 -0.30
N HIS A 146 -7.64 6.38 -1.26
CA HIS A 146 -8.97 6.95 -0.98
C HIS A 146 -9.70 6.18 0.13
N SER A 147 -9.54 4.86 0.16
CA SER A 147 -10.19 3.98 1.14
C SER A 147 -9.47 4.00 2.49
N GLU A 148 -8.14 4.13 2.51
CA GLU A 148 -7.30 4.08 3.73
C GLU A 148 -6.09 4.99 3.58
N ALA A 149 -6.32 6.32 3.72
CA ALA A 149 -5.29 7.35 3.54
C ALA A 149 -4.17 7.35 4.60
N ALA A 150 -4.29 6.57 5.67
CA ALA A 150 -3.28 6.47 6.71
C ALA A 150 -2.25 5.35 6.45
N ASN A 151 -2.38 4.58 5.38
CA ASN A 151 -1.47 3.49 5.08
C ASN A 151 -0.29 3.97 4.20
N PRO A 152 0.94 4.03 4.73
CA PRO A 152 2.09 4.57 4.01
C PRO A 152 2.47 3.77 2.77
N LEU A 153 2.18 2.45 2.75
CA LEU A 153 2.49 1.58 1.60
C LEU A 153 1.73 2.02 0.34
N TYR A 154 0.47 2.43 0.47
CA TYR A 154 -0.33 2.81 -0.69
C TYR A 154 0.17 4.10 -1.34
N HIS A 155 0.55 5.08 -0.52
CA HIS A 155 1.23 6.30 -0.97
C HIS A 155 2.55 5.98 -1.67
N PHE A 156 3.38 5.13 -1.07
CA PHE A 156 4.66 4.72 -1.64
C PHE A 156 4.50 4.00 -2.99
N ASN A 157 3.52 3.10 -3.12
CA ASN A 157 3.26 2.40 -4.37
C ASN A 157 2.80 3.34 -5.48
N LEU A 158 1.87 4.27 -5.19
CA LEU A 158 1.44 5.28 -6.16
C LEU A 158 2.59 6.17 -6.58
N ALA A 159 3.36 6.68 -5.61
CA ALA A 159 4.51 7.55 -5.87
C ALA A 159 5.52 6.89 -6.81
N ASN A 160 5.86 5.61 -6.59
CA ASN A 160 6.78 4.88 -7.47
C ASN A 160 6.25 4.78 -8.89
N VAL A 161 4.97 4.48 -9.08
CA VAL A 161 4.37 4.38 -10.42
C VAL A 161 4.36 5.75 -11.11
N GLU A 162 3.93 6.80 -10.42
CA GLU A 162 3.88 8.15 -10.98
C GLU A 162 5.28 8.73 -11.26
N PHE A 163 6.29 8.36 -10.48
CA PHE A 163 7.66 8.84 -10.66
C PHE A 163 8.41 8.06 -11.75
N VAL A 164 8.44 6.73 -11.64
CA VAL A 164 9.26 5.86 -12.50
C VAL A 164 8.62 5.65 -13.87
N LEU A 165 7.30 5.43 -13.89
CA LEU A 165 6.53 5.09 -15.10
C LEU A 165 5.73 6.30 -15.62
N ARG A 166 6.18 7.51 -15.32
CA ARG A 166 5.50 8.75 -15.73
C ARG A 166 5.26 8.86 -17.24
N HIS A 167 6.13 8.29 -18.07
CA HIS A 167 5.96 8.34 -19.52
C HIS A 167 4.70 7.60 -19.97
N ASP A 168 4.41 6.44 -19.39
CA ASP A 168 3.21 5.67 -19.70
C ASP A 168 1.96 6.42 -19.23
N LEU A 169 2.03 7.06 -18.07
CA LEU A 169 0.93 7.82 -17.48
C LEU A 169 0.68 9.13 -18.24
N THR A 170 1.72 9.88 -18.64
CA THR A 170 1.56 11.10 -19.44
C THR A 170 0.90 10.80 -20.78
N ALA A 171 1.29 9.72 -21.43
CA ALA A 171 0.70 9.29 -22.68
C ALA A 171 -0.78 8.90 -22.52
N ALA A 172 -1.12 8.15 -21.46
CA ALA A 172 -2.47 7.64 -21.22
C ALA A 172 -3.43 8.73 -20.73
N TRP A 173 -2.97 9.60 -19.81
CA TRP A 173 -3.82 10.59 -19.15
C TRP A 173 -3.75 12.00 -19.77
N LYS A 174 -2.83 12.20 -20.73
CA LYS A 174 -2.59 13.49 -21.39
C LYS A 174 -2.31 14.64 -20.40
N ILE A 175 -1.52 14.33 -19.36
CA ILE A 175 -1.09 15.28 -18.34
C ILE A 175 0.40 15.55 -18.47
N ASP A 176 0.86 16.68 -17.93
CA ASP A 176 2.28 17.03 -17.96
C ASP A 176 3.11 16.15 -17.03
N SER A 177 4.33 15.82 -17.48
CA SER A 177 5.31 15.07 -16.70
C SER A 177 5.71 15.79 -15.40
N ALA A 178 5.80 17.11 -15.42
CA ALA A 178 6.09 17.89 -14.21
C ALA A 178 4.97 17.80 -13.17
N GLU A 179 3.73 17.75 -13.60
CA GLU A 179 2.58 17.56 -12.71
C GLU A 179 2.63 16.16 -12.05
N LEU A 180 2.94 15.10 -12.81
CA LEU A 180 3.10 13.75 -12.25
C LEU A 180 4.24 13.68 -11.23
N LEU A 181 5.37 14.31 -11.52
CA LEU A 181 6.51 14.35 -10.61
C LEU A 181 6.16 15.08 -9.30
N GLN A 182 5.37 16.17 -9.37
CA GLN A 182 4.91 16.86 -8.16
C GLN A 182 3.94 16.00 -7.33
N ARG A 183 3.03 15.27 -7.99
CA ARG A 183 2.14 14.31 -7.32
C ARG A 183 2.95 13.20 -6.66
N ALA A 184 3.89 12.59 -7.37
CA ALA A 184 4.77 11.56 -6.84
C ALA A 184 5.57 12.06 -5.62
N LEU A 185 6.12 13.28 -5.68
CA LEU A 185 6.85 13.88 -4.57
C LEU A 185 5.95 14.08 -3.35
N PHE A 186 4.69 14.51 -3.56
CA PHE A 186 3.69 14.61 -2.49
C PHE A 186 3.43 13.24 -1.86
N GLU A 187 3.20 12.20 -2.67
CA GLU A 187 2.92 10.86 -2.18
C GLU A 187 4.13 10.21 -1.46
N PHE A 188 5.36 10.42 -1.94
CA PHE A 188 6.56 10.00 -1.21
C PHE A 188 6.70 10.71 0.14
N ARG A 189 6.39 12.01 0.20
CA ARG A 189 6.36 12.76 1.46
C ARG A 189 5.35 12.18 2.43
N GLU A 190 4.13 11.88 1.97
CA GLU A 190 3.09 11.30 2.82
C GLU A 190 3.48 9.91 3.33
N ALA A 191 4.07 9.05 2.50
CA ALA A 191 4.61 7.76 2.92
C ALA A 191 5.67 7.92 4.03
N SER A 192 6.64 8.82 3.84
CA SER A 192 7.67 9.11 4.84
C SER A 192 7.09 9.70 6.13
N ARG A 193 6.11 10.59 6.04
CA ARG A 193 5.43 11.21 7.19
C ARG A 193 4.62 10.19 8.01
N LEU A 194 3.93 9.27 7.34
CA LEU A 194 3.10 8.24 7.98
C LEU A 194 3.93 7.13 8.63
N ALA A 195 5.13 6.87 8.09
CA ALA A 195 6.07 5.90 8.64
C ALA A 195 7.47 6.51 8.81
N PRO A 196 7.65 7.43 9.80
CA PRO A 196 8.86 8.25 9.92
C PRO A 196 10.13 7.45 10.23
N MET A 197 10.00 6.22 10.72
CA MET A 197 11.14 5.33 10.97
C MET A 197 11.47 4.39 9.81
N ASN A 198 10.75 4.49 8.70
CA ASN A 198 11.01 3.67 7.53
C ASN A 198 12.09 4.29 6.64
N LEU A 199 13.26 3.65 6.63
CA LEU A 199 14.44 4.11 5.89
C LEU A 199 14.22 4.17 4.38
N GLU A 200 13.45 3.23 3.83
CA GLU A 200 13.15 3.16 2.39
C GLU A 200 12.29 4.35 1.96
N TYR A 201 11.25 4.67 2.74
CA TYR A 201 10.37 5.81 2.43
C TYR A 201 11.10 7.15 2.59
N ALA A 202 11.91 7.29 3.64
CA ALA A 202 12.75 8.48 3.82
C ALA A 202 13.73 8.66 2.65
N ARG A 203 14.36 7.59 2.20
CA ARG A 203 15.28 7.60 1.05
C ARG A 203 14.55 7.98 -0.25
N ALA A 204 13.44 7.31 -0.55
CA ALA A 204 12.69 7.57 -1.78
C ALA A 204 12.20 9.02 -1.86
N TYR A 205 11.71 9.58 -0.74
CA TYR A 205 11.33 10.98 -0.68
C TYR A 205 12.53 11.91 -0.94
N ALA A 206 13.67 11.66 -0.33
CA ALA A 206 14.87 12.47 -0.52
C ALA A 206 15.45 12.36 -1.96
N GLU A 207 15.44 11.16 -2.55
CA GLU A 207 15.90 10.92 -3.93
C GLU A 207 14.96 11.55 -4.98
N ALA A 208 13.67 11.64 -4.71
CA ALA A 208 12.69 12.18 -5.65
C ALA A 208 12.99 13.62 -6.09
N PHE A 209 13.62 14.42 -5.24
CA PHE A 209 14.01 15.80 -5.60
C PHE A 209 14.96 15.88 -6.80
N TYR A 210 15.82 14.88 -7.01
CA TYR A 210 16.74 14.86 -8.15
C TYR A 210 16.03 14.66 -9.50
N GLY A 211 14.80 14.15 -9.49
CA GLY A 211 13.98 14.00 -10.69
C GLY A 211 13.12 15.22 -11.02
N MET A 212 13.04 16.19 -10.10
CA MET A 212 12.21 17.38 -10.29
C MET A 212 12.84 18.37 -11.28
N PRO A 213 12.05 19.01 -12.15
CA PRO A 213 12.59 20.04 -13.07
C PRO A 213 13.09 21.28 -12.32
N ASN A 214 12.42 21.68 -11.23
CA ASN A 214 12.80 22.79 -10.37
C ASN A 214 12.72 22.35 -8.90
N PRO A 215 13.76 21.66 -8.39
CA PRO A 215 13.72 21.10 -7.03
C PRO A 215 13.80 22.18 -5.97
N ALA A 216 12.99 22.05 -4.91
CA ALA A 216 13.17 22.80 -3.67
C ALA A 216 14.34 22.17 -2.88
N TRP A 217 15.57 22.62 -3.14
CA TRP A 217 16.77 22.03 -2.54
C TRP A 217 16.85 22.19 -1.03
N GLU A 218 16.14 23.15 -0.45
CA GLU A 218 15.95 23.32 0.98
C GLU A 218 15.18 22.12 1.57
N ASP A 219 14.09 21.72 0.94
CA ASP A 219 13.29 20.58 1.37
C ASP A 219 14.04 19.26 1.14
N ALA A 220 14.82 19.18 0.05
CA ALA A 220 15.71 18.05 -0.21
C ALA A 220 16.75 17.87 0.91
N GLU A 221 17.32 18.97 1.41
CA GLU A 221 18.27 18.91 2.54
C GLU A 221 17.60 18.34 3.79
N ILE A 222 16.40 18.82 4.13
CA ILE A 222 15.65 18.32 5.28
C ILE A 222 15.36 16.82 5.12
N ALA A 223 14.95 16.40 3.93
CA ALA A 223 14.69 14.99 3.65
C ALA A 223 15.96 14.11 3.79
N TRP A 224 17.11 14.58 3.30
CA TRP A 224 18.38 13.86 3.45
C TRP A 224 18.93 13.90 4.89
N GLN A 225 18.67 14.94 5.66
CA GLN A 225 18.98 14.97 7.09
C GLN A 225 18.14 13.92 7.85
N HIS A 226 16.86 13.82 7.56
CA HIS A 226 16.02 12.78 8.13
C HIS A 226 16.52 11.37 7.76
N TYR A 227 16.88 11.14 6.48
CA TYR A 227 17.50 9.87 6.08
C TYR A 227 18.80 9.59 6.85
N LEU A 228 19.66 10.60 7.07
CA LEU A 228 20.90 10.47 7.85
C LEU A 228 20.65 10.03 9.29
N GLU A 229 19.57 10.50 9.91
CA GLU A 229 19.19 10.10 11.29
C GLU A 229 18.83 8.62 11.39
N LEU A 230 18.23 8.06 10.33
CA LEU A 230 17.76 6.67 10.29
C LEU A 230 18.85 5.69 9.77
N SER A 231 19.75 6.18 8.92
CA SER A 231 20.67 5.31 8.19
C SER A 231 21.88 4.89 9.02
N THR A 232 22.24 3.62 8.91
CA THR A 232 23.53 3.11 9.38
C THR A 232 24.67 3.46 8.41
N ASP A 233 24.39 3.63 7.12
CA ASP A 233 25.34 4.14 6.12
C ASP A 233 25.35 5.67 6.09
N ARG A 234 26.02 6.25 7.07
CA ARG A 234 26.18 7.71 7.17
C ARG A 234 27.00 8.30 6.03
N ASN A 235 27.93 7.55 5.45
CA ASN A 235 28.80 8.03 4.37
C ASN A 235 27.97 8.34 3.11
N PHE A 236 27.03 7.46 2.76
CA PHE A 236 26.10 7.72 1.66
C PHE A 236 25.27 8.99 1.92
N ALA A 237 24.70 9.12 3.12
CA ALA A 237 23.91 10.29 3.49
C ALA A 237 24.71 11.60 3.40
N TYR A 238 25.96 11.62 3.89
CA TYR A 238 26.84 12.80 3.78
C TYR A 238 27.14 13.16 2.33
N LEU A 239 27.35 12.19 1.46
CA LEU A 239 27.53 12.45 0.03
C LEU A 239 26.30 13.10 -0.61
N GLN A 240 25.09 12.65 -0.23
CA GLN A 240 23.87 13.25 -0.74
C GLN A 240 23.67 14.68 -0.21
N LEU A 241 23.92 14.92 1.07
CA LEU A 241 23.89 16.26 1.65
C LEU A 241 24.90 17.19 1.00
N ALA A 242 26.12 16.72 0.70
CA ALA A 242 27.10 17.49 -0.03
C ALA A 242 26.63 17.84 -1.46
N ARG A 243 25.95 16.92 -2.15
CA ARG A 243 25.32 17.20 -3.46
C ARG A 243 24.24 18.25 -3.37
N VAL A 244 23.38 18.18 -2.37
CA VAL A 244 22.32 19.17 -2.14
C VAL A 244 22.94 20.54 -1.82
N SER A 245 23.94 20.61 -0.94
CA SER A 245 24.67 21.85 -0.62
C SER A 245 25.35 22.45 -1.86
N LEU A 246 25.93 21.61 -2.73
CA LEU A 246 26.47 22.04 -4.03
C LEU A 246 25.39 22.68 -4.91
N LYS A 247 24.21 22.05 -5.01
CA LYS A 247 23.07 22.60 -5.78
C LYS A 247 22.53 23.91 -5.22
N ARG A 248 22.70 24.14 -3.93
CA ARG A 248 22.35 25.38 -3.23
C ARG A 248 23.46 26.43 -3.24
N HIS A 249 24.60 26.19 -3.92
CA HIS A 249 25.78 27.02 -3.95
C HIS A 249 26.43 27.29 -2.56
N LYS A 250 26.26 26.33 -1.63
CA LYS A 250 26.79 26.40 -0.27
C LYS A 250 28.12 25.64 -0.17
N LYS A 251 29.19 26.23 -0.72
CA LYS A 251 30.53 25.61 -0.82
C LYS A 251 31.07 25.08 0.52
N ALA A 252 31.06 25.92 1.57
CA ALA A 252 31.61 25.55 2.87
C ALA A 252 30.84 24.37 3.51
N GLU A 253 29.52 24.36 3.38
CA GLU A 253 28.69 23.30 3.89
C GLU A 253 28.91 21.99 3.12
N ALA A 254 28.99 22.04 1.78
CA ALA A 254 29.29 20.88 0.97
C ALA A 254 30.63 20.24 1.33
N LEU A 255 31.69 21.05 1.51
CA LEU A 255 33.00 20.57 1.95
C LEU A 255 32.94 19.93 3.34
N SER A 256 32.20 20.55 4.28
CA SER A 256 32.00 19.99 5.63
C SER A 256 31.35 18.61 5.62
N PHE A 257 30.38 18.38 4.74
CA PHE A 257 29.80 17.04 4.58
C PHE A 257 30.76 16.06 3.94
N LEU A 258 31.53 16.47 2.92
CA LEU A 258 32.54 15.62 2.29
C LEU A 258 33.63 15.19 3.28
N ASP A 259 34.03 16.06 4.21
CA ASP A 259 35.04 15.73 5.22
C ASP A 259 34.59 14.64 6.18
N LYS A 260 33.28 14.50 6.40
CA LYS A 260 32.69 13.44 7.22
C LYS A 260 32.64 12.08 6.53
N VAL A 261 32.83 12.02 5.20
CA VAL A 261 32.88 10.75 4.46
C VAL A 261 34.23 10.09 4.71
N SER A 262 34.23 8.98 5.44
CA SER A 262 35.46 8.27 5.87
C SER A 262 35.63 6.90 5.21
N ASP A 263 34.59 6.31 4.66
CA ASP A 263 34.64 5.00 4.03
C ASP A 263 35.34 5.09 2.66
N PHE A 264 36.38 4.28 2.49
CA PHE A 264 37.21 4.24 1.29
C PHE A 264 36.43 3.84 0.03
N SER A 265 35.35 3.04 0.19
CA SER A 265 34.49 2.64 -0.94
C SER A 265 33.87 3.84 -1.65
N TYR A 266 33.72 4.97 -0.99
CA TYR A 266 33.21 6.23 -1.54
C TYR A 266 34.26 7.21 -2.02
N SER A 267 35.59 6.86 -1.99
CA SER A 267 36.69 7.77 -2.29
C SER A 267 36.57 8.46 -3.65
N ASP A 268 36.28 7.71 -4.71
CA ASP A 268 36.18 8.25 -6.08
C ASP A 268 35.02 9.24 -6.23
N VAL A 269 33.86 8.89 -5.63
CA VAL A 269 32.66 9.74 -5.64
C VAL A 269 32.90 11.01 -4.85
N LYS A 270 33.54 10.89 -3.67
CA LYS A 270 33.93 12.00 -2.80
C LYS A 270 34.85 12.96 -3.53
N GLU A 271 35.93 12.45 -4.16
CA GLU A 271 36.92 13.25 -4.88
C GLU A 271 36.28 13.99 -6.08
N LYS A 272 35.47 13.29 -6.87
CA LYS A 272 34.75 13.90 -7.99
C LYS A 272 33.83 15.04 -7.52
N LEU A 273 33.09 14.83 -6.42
CA LEU A 273 32.18 15.82 -5.88
C LEU A 273 32.97 17.01 -5.28
N ARG A 274 34.11 16.75 -4.61
CA ARG A 274 34.98 17.79 -4.06
C ARG A 274 35.47 18.74 -5.16
N LYS A 275 35.94 18.21 -6.28
CA LYS A 275 36.36 19.05 -7.44
C LYS A 275 35.23 19.93 -7.94
N GLN A 276 34.00 19.41 -7.99
CA GLN A 276 32.84 20.22 -8.39
C GLN A 276 32.53 21.33 -7.38
N VAL A 277 32.64 21.04 -6.08
CA VAL A 277 32.42 22.04 -5.02
C VAL A 277 33.55 23.11 -5.01
N GLU A 278 34.80 22.74 -5.25
CA GLU A 278 35.91 23.67 -5.30
C GLU A 278 35.83 24.63 -6.48
N ALA A 279 35.19 24.19 -7.57
CA ALA A 279 34.94 24.99 -8.77
C ALA A 279 33.81 26.01 -8.65
N LEU A 280 33.00 25.98 -7.54
CA LEU A 280 32.05 27.05 -7.19
C LEU A 280 32.80 28.33 -6.79
#